data_a8d68a0f5e2480d6c4a86465787a4e39
#
_entry.id   a8d68a0f5e2480d6c4a86465787a4e39
#
_cell.length_a   1.000
_cell.length_b   1.000
_cell.length_c   1.000
_cell.angle_alpha   90.00
_cell.angle_beta   90.00
_cell.angle_gamma   90.00
#
_symmetry.space_group_name_H-M   'P 1'
#
loop_
_entity.id
_entity.type
_entity.pdbx_description
1 polymer ?
#
loop_
_entity_poly.entity_id
_entity_poly.type
_entity_poly.pdbx_seq_one_letter_code
_entity_poly.pdbx_strand_id
1 'polypeptide(L)'
;MTIDGRENGAHERFREGLVIPAMPLALSAEREFDPVSQRAILRYYVDAGSGGIAVGVHSTQFAIRELPAFFENVLTFARDIIADWTQRRETRVVMIAGVCGKTRQAISEARLARSLGYDAGLLSLSAYPQASVDELVEHVRTITREIPVIGFYLQTAVGGRRLPYEFWRRFAELENIWGIKVAPFDRYATLDVMRGVADSGRAGELALYTGNDDAIVADLLTKYRPAGRARSSFCARARTRRPVVCRSRRTFSRLARTSPR
;
A
#
# COMPACT_ATOMS: atom_id res chain seq x y z
N MET A 1 20.89 -11.26 -10.67
CA MET A 1 20.54 -10.21 -9.69
C MET A 1 19.94 -10.93 -8.50
N THR A 2 20.63 -10.98 -7.38
CA THR A 2 20.22 -11.73 -6.19
C THR A 2 18.94 -11.13 -5.62
N ILE A 3 18.09 -11.95 -4.98
CA ILE A 3 16.83 -11.55 -4.32
C ILE A 3 17.08 -10.36 -3.40
N ASP A 4 18.16 -10.34 -2.67
CA ASP A 4 18.58 -9.31 -1.71
C ASP A 4 18.80 -7.91 -2.36
N GLY A 5 19.39 -7.82 -3.54
CA GLY A 5 19.57 -6.53 -4.24
C GLY A 5 18.28 -5.94 -4.82
N ARG A 6 17.26 -6.76 -5.05
CA ARG A 6 15.93 -6.31 -5.51
C ARG A 6 15.11 -5.78 -4.35
N GLU A 7 15.13 -6.45 -3.21
CA GLU A 7 14.43 -6.04 -1.99
C GLU A 7 14.94 -4.70 -1.47
N ASN A 8 16.25 -4.49 -1.44
CA ASN A 8 16.84 -3.21 -1.02
C ASN A 8 16.41 -2.04 -1.93
N GLY A 9 16.42 -2.21 -3.25
CA GLY A 9 16.02 -1.16 -4.17
C GLY A 9 14.51 -0.83 -4.11
N ALA A 10 13.64 -1.81 -3.85
CA ALA A 10 12.20 -1.59 -3.70
C ALA A 10 11.88 -0.86 -2.38
N HIS A 11 12.55 -1.23 -1.27
CA HIS A 11 12.40 -0.58 0.02
C HIS A 11 12.86 0.89 -0.01
N GLU A 12 14.02 1.17 -0.62
CA GLU A 12 14.51 2.55 -0.76
C GLU A 12 13.52 3.42 -1.52
N ARG A 13 13.01 2.95 -2.66
CA ARG A 13 11.98 3.65 -3.43
C ARG A 13 10.70 3.86 -2.63
N PHE A 14 10.26 2.84 -1.88
CA PHE A 14 9.10 2.97 -1.01
C PHE A 14 9.31 4.06 0.04
N ARG A 15 10.50 4.20 0.60
CA ARG A 15 10.82 5.24 1.59
C ARG A 15 10.93 6.65 1.00
N GLU A 16 11.21 6.79 -0.28
CA GLU A 16 11.23 8.09 -0.97
C GLU A 16 9.85 8.73 -1.09
N GLY A 17 8.79 7.94 -0.98
CA GLY A 17 7.41 8.35 -1.16
C GLY A 17 6.92 8.14 -2.60
N LEU A 18 5.84 7.37 -2.73
CA LEU A 18 5.28 6.96 -4.01
C LEU A 18 3.77 7.25 -4.06
N VAL A 19 3.23 7.37 -5.27
CA VAL A 19 1.80 7.19 -5.49
C VAL A 19 1.55 5.70 -5.69
N ILE A 20 0.71 5.12 -4.83
CA ILE A 20 0.42 3.68 -4.80
C ILE A 20 -1.10 3.48 -4.90
N PRO A 21 -1.67 3.39 -6.11
CA PRO A 21 -3.09 3.10 -6.26
C PRO A 21 -3.42 1.70 -5.74
N ALA A 22 -4.56 1.59 -5.07
CA ALA A 22 -5.16 0.32 -4.72
C ALA A 22 -5.95 -0.17 -5.94
N MET A 23 -5.56 -1.31 -6.50
CA MET A 23 -6.16 -1.84 -7.72
C MET A 23 -7.63 -2.24 -7.50
N PRO A 24 -8.62 -1.66 -8.21
CA PRO A 24 -9.97 -2.16 -8.22
C PRO A 24 -10.04 -3.44 -9.06
N LEU A 25 -11.01 -4.31 -8.76
CA LEU A 25 -11.29 -5.49 -9.57
C LEU A 25 -12.22 -5.11 -10.72
N ALA A 26 -11.78 -5.30 -11.96
CA ALA A 26 -12.62 -5.11 -13.12
C ALA A 26 -13.54 -6.33 -13.33
N LEU A 27 -14.82 -6.08 -13.44
CA LEU A 27 -15.83 -7.11 -13.66
C LEU A 27 -16.67 -6.78 -14.93
N SER A 28 -17.12 -7.83 -15.61
CA SER A 28 -18.13 -7.72 -16.68
C SER A 28 -19.51 -7.34 -16.12
N ALA A 29 -20.48 -7.16 -17.00
CA ALA A 29 -21.89 -6.95 -16.65
C ALA A 29 -22.48 -8.14 -15.86
N GLU A 30 -21.96 -9.34 -16.13
CA GLU A 30 -22.33 -10.60 -15.46
C GLU A 30 -21.57 -10.82 -14.14
N ARG A 31 -20.74 -9.82 -13.72
CA ARG A 31 -19.92 -9.83 -12.51
C ARG A 31 -18.81 -10.88 -12.55
N GLU A 32 -18.36 -11.27 -13.73
CA GLU A 32 -17.19 -12.10 -13.93
C GLU A 32 -15.93 -11.24 -14.09
N PHE A 33 -14.76 -11.81 -13.81
CA PHE A 33 -13.49 -11.11 -13.96
C PHE A 33 -13.29 -10.70 -15.44
N ASP A 34 -13.05 -9.40 -15.67
CA ASP A 34 -12.75 -8.84 -16.99
C ASP A 34 -11.24 -8.59 -17.16
N PRO A 35 -10.50 -9.53 -17.76
CA PRO A 35 -9.05 -9.38 -17.93
C PRO A 35 -8.67 -8.26 -18.89
N VAL A 36 -9.55 -7.87 -19.81
CA VAL A 36 -9.26 -6.80 -20.78
C VAL A 36 -9.26 -5.45 -20.09
N SER A 37 -10.33 -5.13 -19.36
CA SER A 37 -10.42 -3.90 -18.57
C SER A 37 -9.39 -3.88 -17.44
N GLN A 38 -9.14 -5.02 -16.78
CA GLN A 38 -8.14 -5.10 -15.73
C GLN A 38 -6.73 -4.80 -16.25
N ARG A 39 -6.39 -5.31 -17.42
CA ARG A 39 -5.10 -4.99 -18.07
C ARG A 39 -4.99 -3.52 -18.43
N ALA A 40 -6.07 -2.90 -18.91
CA ALA A 40 -6.10 -1.48 -19.25
C ALA A 40 -5.86 -0.62 -18.00
N ILE A 41 -6.50 -0.94 -16.88
CA ILE A 41 -6.31 -0.25 -15.59
C ILE A 41 -4.85 -0.34 -15.13
N LEU A 42 -4.25 -1.52 -15.16
CA LEU A 42 -2.86 -1.72 -14.71
C LEU A 42 -1.87 -0.94 -15.57
N ARG A 43 -2.04 -0.97 -16.89
CA ARG A 43 -1.22 -0.18 -17.82
C ARG A 43 -1.38 1.32 -17.60
N TYR A 44 -2.61 1.77 -17.41
CA TYR A 44 -2.90 3.16 -17.10
C TYR A 44 -2.15 3.63 -15.85
N TYR A 45 -2.13 2.83 -14.77
CA TYR A 45 -1.41 3.19 -13.55
C TYR A 45 0.10 3.34 -13.79
N VAL A 46 0.70 2.42 -14.53
CA VAL A 46 2.12 2.52 -14.88
C VAL A 46 2.39 3.75 -15.75
N ASP A 47 1.57 3.99 -16.78
CA ASP A 47 1.72 5.13 -17.70
C ASP A 47 1.45 6.49 -17.00
N ALA A 48 0.59 6.51 -15.98
CA ALA A 48 0.35 7.68 -15.14
C ALA A 48 1.51 7.98 -14.17
N GLY A 49 2.52 7.10 -14.09
CA GLY A 49 3.69 7.30 -13.25
C GLY A 49 3.53 6.81 -11.81
N SER A 50 2.63 5.85 -11.55
CA SER A 50 2.52 5.22 -10.24
C SER A 50 3.84 4.54 -9.88
N GLY A 51 4.36 4.84 -8.69
CA GLY A 51 5.61 4.26 -8.20
C GLY A 51 5.42 2.89 -7.55
N GLY A 52 4.20 2.55 -7.16
CA GLY A 52 3.79 1.24 -6.65
C GLY A 52 2.36 0.91 -7.02
N ILE A 53 1.95 -0.35 -6.89
CA ILE A 53 0.56 -0.81 -7.10
C ILE A 53 0.23 -1.84 -6.02
N ALA A 54 -0.92 -1.65 -5.34
CA ALA A 54 -1.42 -2.55 -4.31
C ALA A 54 -2.55 -3.43 -4.86
N VAL A 55 -2.36 -4.76 -4.83
CA VAL A 55 -3.26 -5.77 -5.43
C VAL A 55 -3.80 -6.70 -4.35
N GLY A 56 -5.05 -7.15 -4.46
CA GLY A 56 -5.67 -8.04 -3.47
C GLY A 56 -6.01 -7.35 -2.15
N VAL A 57 -6.04 -6.03 -2.14
CA VAL A 57 -6.37 -5.18 -1.00
C VAL A 57 -7.88 -4.90 -0.92
N HIS A 58 -8.34 -4.05 -0.01
CA HIS A 58 -9.75 -3.73 0.19
C HIS A 58 -10.46 -3.34 -1.13
N SER A 59 -9.86 -2.50 -1.97
CA SER A 59 -10.46 -2.05 -3.25
C SER A 59 -10.54 -3.16 -4.30
N THR A 60 -9.68 -4.19 -4.23
CA THR A 60 -9.74 -5.38 -5.08
C THR A 60 -10.82 -6.36 -4.61
N GLN A 61 -11.40 -6.15 -3.45
CA GLN A 61 -12.35 -6.99 -2.73
C GLN A 61 -11.69 -8.15 -1.97
N PHE A 62 -11.90 -8.18 -0.65
CA PHE A 62 -11.41 -9.30 0.16
C PHE A 62 -12.11 -10.62 -0.17
N ALA A 63 -13.37 -10.56 -0.64
CA ALA A 63 -14.18 -11.72 -1.02
C ALA A 63 -13.58 -12.56 -2.16
N ILE A 64 -12.62 -12.07 -2.93
CA ILE A 64 -11.92 -12.87 -3.96
C ILE A 64 -11.22 -14.10 -3.38
N ARG A 65 -11.01 -14.14 -2.06
CA ARG A 65 -10.41 -15.26 -1.33
C ARG A 65 -11.36 -16.40 -1.06
N GLU A 66 -12.66 -16.15 -1.18
CA GLU A 66 -13.72 -17.16 -1.00
C GLU A 66 -13.82 -18.08 -2.22
N LEU A 67 -13.32 -17.64 -3.37
CA LEU A 67 -13.30 -18.42 -4.60
C LEU A 67 -11.98 -19.19 -4.74
N PRO A 68 -12.03 -20.51 -5.02
CA PRO A 68 -10.83 -21.31 -5.19
C PRO A 68 -9.86 -20.71 -6.22
N ALA A 69 -8.60 -20.60 -5.84
CA ALA A 69 -7.50 -20.07 -6.67
C ALA A 69 -7.68 -18.64 -7.21
N PHE A 70 -8.82 -17.97 -7.00
CA PHE A 70 -9.07 -16.67 -7.63
C PHE A 70 -8.16 -15.58 -7.10
N PHE A 71 -7.87 -15.57 -5.80
CA PHE A 71 -6.90 -14.63 -5.22
C PHE A 71 -5.52 -14.78 -5.87
N GLU A 72 -5.01 -16.02 -6.01
CA GLU A 72 -3.74 -16.30 -6.69
C GLU A 72 -3.76 -15.87 -8.14
N ASN A 73 -4.86 -16.18 -8.87
CA ASN A 73 -5.01 -15.79 -10.27
C ASN A 73 -4.97 -14.27 -10.45
N VAL A 74 -5.62 -13.49 -9.58
CA VAL A 74 -5.61 -12.02 -9.63
C VAL A 74 -4.21 -11.47 -9.35
N LEU A 75 -3.50 -12.01 -8.36
CA LEU A 75 -2.12 -11.60 -8.07
C LEU A 75 -1.19 -11.93 -9.24
N THR A 76 -1.27 -13.15 -9.79
CA THR A 76 -0.46 -13.60 -10.92
C THR A 76 -0.71 -12.73 -12.15
N PHE A 77 -1.99 -12.52 -12.50
CA PHE A 77 -2.37 -11.66 -13.62
C PHE A 77 -1.81 -10.25 -13.50
N ALA A 78 -1.96 -9.63 -12.32
CA ALA A 78 -1.46 -8.27 -12.10
C ALA A 78 0.06 -8.21 -12.20
N ARG A 79 0.78 -9.18 -11.60
CA ARG A 79 2.23 -9.30 -11.68
C ARG A 79 2.71 -9.39 -13.13
N ASP A 80 2.10 -10.25 -13.95
CA ASP A 80 2.52 -10.49 -15.33
C ASP A 80 2.32 -9.24 -16.21
N ILE A 81 1.17 -8.58 -16.06
CA ILE A 81 0.90 -7.35 -16.82
C ILE A 81 1.83 -6.22 -16.43
N ILE A 82 2.08 -6.05 -15.12
CA ILE A 82 2.97 -4.99 -14.64
C ILE A 82 4.41 -5.28 -15.06
N ALA A 83 4.88 -6.52 -14.98
CA ALA A 83 6.23 -6.90 -15.39
C ALA A 83 6.46 -6.63 -16.88
N ASP A 84 5.54 -7.09 -17.77
CA ASP A 84 5.62 -6.83 -19.21
C ASP A 84 5.60 -5.32 -19.51
N TRP A 85 4.70 -4.57 -18.87
CA TRP A 85 4.53 -3.16 -19.19
C TRP A 85 5.64 -2.28 -18.63
N THR A 86 6.17 -2.58 -17.46
CA THR A 86 7.30 -1.86 -16.86
C THR A 86 8.60 -2.12 -17.60
N GLN A 87 8.81 -3.34 -18.13
CA GLN A 87 9.94 -3.64 -18.99
C GLN A 87 9.91 -2.79 -20.28
N ARG A 88 8.74 -2.67 -20.92
CA ARG A 88 8.55 -1.85 -22.13
C ARG A 88 8.74 -0.35 -21.88
N ARG A 89 8.50 0.11 -20.65
CA ARG A 89 8.58 1.52 -20.25
C ARG A 89 9.89 1.87 -19.55
N GLU A 90 10.79 0.90 -19.38
CA GLU A 90 12.06 1.06 -18.65
C GLU A 90 11.87 1.70 -17.27
N THR A 91 10.76 1.33 -16.59
CA THR A 91 10.40 1.85 -15.27
C THR A 91 10.33 0.73 -14.24
N ARG A 92 10.23 1.09 -12.98
CA ARG A 92 10.06 0.14 -11.86
C ARG A 92 8.86 0.51 -11.03
N VAL A 93 8.09 -0.48 -10.62
CA VAL A 93 6.91 -0.36 -9.77
C VAL A 93 7.09 -1.25 -8.55
N VAL A 94 6.85 -0.73 -7.37
CA VAL A 94 6.81 -1.51 -6.12
C VAL A 94 5.51 -2.30 -6.08
N MET A 95 5.61 -3.63 -6.00
CA MET A 95 4.47 -4.53 -5.99
C MET A 95 4.06 -4.86 -4.55
N ILE A 96 2.82 -4.52 -4.19
CA ILE A 96 2.28 -4.73 -2.84
C ILE A 96 1.09 -5.67 -2.92
N ALA A 97 1.13 -6.79 -2.19
CA ALA A 97 0.00 -7.71 -2.08
C ALA A 97 -0.81 -7.43 -0.82
N GLY A 98 -2.13 -7.49 -0.91
CA GLY A 98 -2.97 -7.54 0.28
C GLY A 98 -2.76 -8.86 1.04
N VAL A 99 -2.62 -8.77 2.36
CA VAL A 99 -2.54 -9.90 3.27
C VAL A 99 -3.61 -9.74 4.35
N CYS A 100 -4.44 -10.74 4.57
CA CYS A 100 -5.53 -10.67 5.54
C CYS A 100 -5.84 -12.04 6.18
N GLY A 101 -6.85 -12.05 7.04
CA GLY A 101 -7.31 -13.26 7.71
C GLY A 101 -6.59 -13.56 9.02
N LYS A 102 -6.89 -14.72 9.60
CA LYS A 102 -6.20 -15.22 10.79
C LYS A 102 -4.76 -15.61 10.45
N THR A 103 -3.90 -15.76 11.45
CA THR A 103 -2.43 -15.94 11.27
C THR A 103 -2.09 -17.02 10.26
N ARG A 104 -2.76 -18.17 10.27
CA ARG A 104 -2.51 -19.26 9.30
C ARG A 104 -2.78 -18.82 7.85
N GLN A 105 -3.90 -18.14 7.61
CA GLN A 105 -4.24 -17.62 6.29
C GLN A 105 -3.26 -16.53 5.86
N ALA A 106 -2.99 -15.57 6.74
CA ALA A 106 -2.08 -14.47 6.45
C ALA A 106 -0.65 -14.95 6.12
N ILE A 107 -0.14 -16.02 6.79
CA ILE A 107 1.13 -16.67 6.43
C ILE A 107 1.06 -17.26 5.01
N SER A 108 -0.02 -17.97 4.68
CA SER A 108 -0.19 -18.57 3.35
C SER A 108 -0.21 -17.50 2.26
N GLU A 109 -0.94 -16.40 2.47
CA GLU A 109 -1.03 -15.28 1.53
C GLU A 109 0.32 -14.54 1.41
N ALA A 110 1.04 -14.34 2.51
CA ALA A 110 2.36 -13.72 2.51
C ALA A 110 3.39 -14.56 1.73
N ARG A 111 3.39 -15.87 1.93
CA ARG A 111 4.25 -16.80 1.18
C ARG A 111 3.92 -16.83 -0.31
N LEU A 112 2.64 -16.88 -0.66
CA LEU A 112 2.18 -16.78 -2.04
C LEU A 112 2.63 -15.47 -2.68
N ALA A 113 2.40 -14.33 -2.03
CA ALA A 113 2.82 -13.02 -2.53
C ALA A 113 4.34 -12.97 -2.77
N ARG A 114 5.13 -13.47 -1.81
CA ARG A 114 6.59 -13.55 -1.95
C ARG A 114 7.01 -14.45 -3.11
N SER A 115 6.40 -15.63 -3.27
CA SER A 115 6.71 -16.55 -4.37
C SER A 115 6.38 -15.97 -5.73
N LEU A 116 5.37 -15.12 -5.83
CA LEU A 116 4.99 -14.37 -7.03
C LEU A 116 5.86 -13.13 -7.27
N GLY A 117 6.80 -12.81 -6.37
CA GLY A 117 7.73 -11.68 -6.51
C GLY A 117 7.14 -10.33 -6.11
N TYR A 118 6.12 -10.29 -5.26
CA TYR A 118 5.69 -9.06 -4.60
C TYR A 118 6.73 -8.60 -3.58
N ASP A 119 6.91 -7.30 -3.47
CA ASP A 119 7.97 -6.70 -2.63
C ASP A 119 7.53 -6.57 -1.17
N ALA A 120 6.23 -6.37 -0.89
CA ALA A 120 5.70 -6.23 0.46
C ALA A 120 4.23 -6.67 0.57
N GLY A 121 3.80 -6.97 1.79
CA GLY A 121 2.41 -7.26 2.15
C GLY A 121 1.72 -6.08 2.86
N LEU A 122 0.57 -5.63 2.37
CA LEU A 122 -0.31 -4.69 3.08
C LEU A 122 -1.22 -5.49 4.00
N LEU A 123 -0.92 -5.49 5.30
CA LEU A 123 -1.56 -6.35 6.29
C LEU A 123 -2.82 -5.72 6.86
N SER A 124 -3.97 -6.36 6.64
CA SER A 124 -5.26 -6.01 7.25
C SER A 124 -5.49 -6.80 8.54
N LEU A 125 -5.89 -6.10 9.59
CA LEU A 125 -6.23 -6.69 10.90
C LEU A 125 -7.74 -6.89 11.12
N SER A 126 -8.54 -6.78 10.06
CA SER A 126 -10.00 -6.90 10.11
C SER A 126 -10.49 -8.25 10.68
N ALA A 127 -9.70 -9.33 10.52
CA ALA A 127 -10.01 -10.65 11.05
C ALA A 127 -9.90 -10.77 12.59
N TYR A 128 -9.43 -9.72 13.25
CA TYR A 128 -9.18 -9.67 14.69
C TYR A 128 -9.95 -8.53 15.39
N PRO A 129 -11.28 -8.48 15.32
CA PRO A 129 -12.05 -7.33 15.81
C PRO A 129 -11.94 -7.12 17.33
N GLN A 130 -11.70 -8.19 18.10
CA GLN A 130 -11.65 -8.17 19.57
C GLN A 130 -10.28 -8.52 20.17
N ALA A 131 -9.25 -8.75 19.33
CA ALA A 131 -7.95 -9.15 19.84
C ALA A 131 -7.28 -8.02 20.64
N SER A 132 -6.51 -8.41 21.65
CA SER A 132 -5.64 -7.52 22.44
C SER A 132 -4.50 -6.96 21.59
N VAL A 133 -3.82 -5.94 22.10
CA VAL A 133 -2.63 -5.38 21.46
C VAL A 133 -1.51 -6.45 21.37
N ASP A 134 -1.36 -7.29 22.40
CA ASP A 134 -0.36 -8.36 22.42
C ASP A 134 -0.61 -9.38 21.29
N GLU A 135 -1.84 -9.84 21.15
CA GLU A 135 -2.22 -10.77 20.08
C GLU A 135 -2.00 -10.18 18.69
N LEU A 136 -2.32 -8.90 18.50
CA LEU A 136 -2.10 -8.21 17.22
C LEU A 136 -0.61 -8.07 16.90
N VAL A 137 0.20 -7.68 17.87
CA VAL A 137 1.65 -7.53 17.69
C VAL A 137 2.30 -8.87 17.37
N GLU A 138 1.89 -9.96 18.04
CA GLU A 138 2.41 -11.30 17.76
C GLU A 138 1.97 -11.81 16.38
N HIS A 139 0.72 -11.54 15.98
CA HIS A 139 0.26 -11.82 14.63
C HIS A 139 1.14 -11.11 13.59
N VAL A 140 1.36 -9.80 13.73
CA VAL A 140 2.22 -9.03 12.82
C VAL A 140 3.64 -9.60 12.80
N ARG A 141 4.23 -9.84 13.97
CA ARG A 141 5.60 -10.41 14.10
C ARG A 141 5.74 -11.73 13.34
N THR A 142 4.72 -12.57 13.36
CA THR A 142 4.72 -13.83 12.63
C THR A 142 4.74 -13.60 11.11
N ILE A 143 3.97 -12.63 10.62
CA ILE A 143 3.89 -12.32 9.18
C ILE A 143 5.16 -11.63 8.66
N THR A 144 5.83 -10.80 9.48
CA THR A 144 7.09 -10.14 9.08
C THR A 144 8.23 -11.12 8.77
N ARG A 145 8.14 -12.37 9.23
CA ARG A 145 9.11 -13.43 8.89
C ARG A 145 8.94 -13.96 7.47
N GLU A 146 7.77 -13.75 6.87
CA GLU A 146 7.43 -14.30 5.55
C GLU A 146 7.62 -13.26 4.43
N ILE A 147 7.25 -11.99 4.67
CA ILE A 147 7.33 -10.89 3.73
C ILE A 147 7.49 -9.56 4.47
N PRO A 148 8.16 -8.53 3.92
CA PRO A 148 8.10 -7.18 4.46
C PRO A 148 6.67 -6.69 4.62
N VAL A 149 6.34 -6.05 5.75
CA VAL A 149 4.96 -5.66 6.09
C VAL A 149 4.77 -4.16 6.03
N ILE A 150 3.67 -3.75 5.41
CA ILE A 150 3.09 -2.42 5.50
C ILE A 150 1.83 -2.55 6.36
N GLY A 151 1.76 -1.84 7.47
CA GLY A 151 0.55 -1.80 8.31
C GLY A 151 -0.60 -1.10 7.58
N PHE A 152 -1.82 -1.59 7.78
CA PHE A 152 -2.99 -0.95 7.21
C PHE A 152 -3.97 -0.52 8.31
N TYR A 153 -4.06 0.79 8.55
CA TYR A 153 -5.10 1.35 9.39
C TYR A 153 -6.34 1.65 8.56
N LEU A 154 -7.19 0.65 8.40
CA LEU A 154 -8.47 0.78 7.69
C LEU A 154 -9.53 1.38 8.61
N GLN A 155 -10.35 2.29 8.08
CA GLN A 155 -11.47 2.88 8.81
C GLN A 155 -12.50 1.82 9.25
N THR A 156 -13.16 2.06 10.38
CA THR A 156 -14.12 1.11 10.96
C THR A 156 -15.39 0.96 10.13
N ALA A 157 -15.80 2.00 9.39
CA ALA A 157 -16.99 1.97 8.54
C ALA A 157 -16.95 0.94 7.40
N VAL A 158 -15.76 0.47 7.01
CA VAL A 158 -15.56 -0.52 5.94
C VAL A 158 -14.83 -1.77 6.43
N GLY A 159 -15.06 -2.16 7.68
CA GLY A 159 -14.54 -3.40 8.25
C GLY A 159 -13.16 -3.30 8.91
N GLY A 160 -12.63 -2.11 9.09
CA GLY A 160 -11.46 -1.88 9.93
C GLY A 160 -11.78 -1.95 11.42
N ARG A 161 -10.74 -1.78 12.24
CA ARG A 161 -10.89 -1.70 13.70
C ARG A 161 -10.11 -0.51 14.26
N ARG A 162 -10.49 -0.02 15.44
CA ARG A 162 -9.67 0.96 16.16
C ARG A 162 -8.38 0.30 16.65
N LEU A 163 -7.27 0.98 16.38
CA LEU A 163 -5.94 0.58 16.78
C LEU A 163 -5.34 1.70 17.63
N PRO A 164 -5.06 1.45 18.91
CA PRO A 164 -4.59 2.48 19.83
C PRO A 164 -3.13 2.86 19.55
N TYR A 165 -2.71 4.01 20.07
CA TYR A 165 -1.32 4.48 20.04
C TYR A 165 -0.31 3.39 20.44
N GLU A 166 -0.60 2.65 21.53
CA GLU A 166 0.28 1.58 22.01
C GLU A 166 0.55 0.50 20.95
N PHE A 167 -0.48 0.12 20.19
CA PHE A 167 -0.32 -0.83 19.09
C PHE A 167 0.67 -0.28 18.04
N TRP A 168 0.50 0.97 17.61
CA TRP A 168 1.34 1.56 16.57
C TRP A 168 2.78 1.75 17.01
N ARG A 169 3.02 2.09 18.27
CA ARG A 169 4.36 2.17 18.84
C ARG A 169 5.05 0.80 18.77
N ARG A 170 4.41 -0.25 19.28
CA ARG A 170 4.95 -1.61 19.29
C ARG A 170 5.05 -2.22 17.88
N PHE A 171 4.10 -1.92 16.99
CA PHE A 171 4.16 -2.29 15.58
C PHE A 171 5.42 -1.72 14.92
N ALA A 172 5.69 -0.45 15.14
CA ALA A 172 6.84 0.23 14.57
C ALA A 172 8.20 -0.29 15.07
N GLU A 173 8.23 -0.92 16.25
CA GLU A 173 9.43 -1.55 16.84
C GLU A 173 9.76 -2.92 16.19
N LEU A 174 8.83 -3.53 15.46
CA LEU A 174 9.06 -4.82 14.83
C LEU A 174 10.02 -4.71 13.64
N GLU A 175 10.81 -5.77 13.46
CA GLU A 175 11.67 -5.91 12.28
C GLU A 175 10.84 -6.13 11.01
N ASN A 176 11.43 -5.81 9.86
CA ASN A 176 10.85 -6.00 8.54
C ASN A 176 9.50 -5.28 8.32
N ILE A 177 9.29 -4.16 9.03
CA ILE A 177 8.22 -3.20 8.76
C ILE A 177 8.75 -2.11 7.83
N TRP A 178 8.08 -1.93 6.70
CA TRP A 178 8.42 -0.87 5.73
C TRP A 178 7.71 0.44 6.01
N GLY A 179 6.51 0.37 6.56
CA GLY A 179 5.72 1.56 6.84
C GLY A 179 4.27 1.28 7.19
N ILE A 180 3.43 2.31 7.13
CA ILE A 180 2.01 2.23 7.48
C ILE A 180 1.19 3.02 6.46
N LYS A 181 0.15 2.38 5.91
CA LYS A 181 -0.95 3.07 5.22
C LYS A 181 -1.97 3.52 6.25
N VAL A 182 -2.11 4.83 6.42
CA VAL A 182 -2.96 5.48 7.43
C VAL A 182 -4.24 5.96 6.76
N ALA A 183 -5.34 5.26 7.00
CA ALA A 183 -6.64 5.54 6.40
C ALA A 183 -7.80 5.34 7.42
N PRO A 184 -7.71 5.85 8.67
CA PRO A 184 -8.80 5.74 9.62
C PRO A 184 -9.92 6.76 9.37
N PHE A 185 -9.72 7.79 8.53
CA PHE A 185 -10.62 8.93 8.34
C PHE A 185 -10.95 9.63 9.67
N ASP A 186 -10.01 9.62 10.58
CA ASP A 186 -10.07 10.20 11.92
C ASP A 186 -8.74 10.88 12.23
N ARG A 187 -8.79 12.18 12.50
CA ARG A 187 -7.57 12.99 12.74
C ARG A 187 -6.83 12.55 14.00
N TYR A 188 -7.54 12.21 15.08
CA TYR A 188 -6.91 11.78 16.32
C TYR A 188 -6.26 10.41 16.18
N ALA A 189 -6.93 9.48 15.51
CA ALA A 189 -6.36 8.17 15.18
C ALA A 189 -5.12 8.29 14.26
N THR A 190 -5.13 9.23 13.32
CA THR A 190 -3.98 9.57 12.48
C THR A 190 -2.80 10.08 13.32
N LEU A 191 -3.06 10.97 14.28
CA LEU A 191 -2.04 11.49 15.21
C LEU A 191 -1.47 10.40 16.12
N ASP A 192 -2.28 9.45 16.55
CA ASP A 192 -1.82 8.31 17.37
C ASP A 192 -0.82 7.43 16.61
N VAL A 193 -1.04 7.19 15.30
CA VAL A 193 -0.06 6.51 14.44
C VAL A 193 1.25 7.29 14.41
N MET A 194 1.19 8.60 14.15
CA MET A 194 2.38 9.44 14.02
C MET A 194 3.18 9.51 15.32
N ARG A 195 2.49 9.61 16.46
CA ARG A 195 3.11 9.56 17.80
C ARG A 195 3.75 8.20 18.07
N GLY A 196 3.01 7.11 17.78
CA GLY A 196 3.52 5.76 17.95
C GLY A 196 4.81 5.52 17.18
N VAL A 197 4.86 5.92 15.92
CA VAL A 197 6.06 5.81 15.08
C VAL A 197 7.20 6.73 15.60
N ALA A 198 6.89 7.95 16.01
CA ALA A 198 7.90 8.85 16.57
C ALA A 198 8.51 8.28 17.87
N ASP A 199 7.67 7.68 18.71
CA ASP A 199 8.06 7.15 20.03
C ASP A 199 8.75 5.78 19.95
N SER A 200 8.62 5.04 18.84
CA SER A 200 9.37 3.80 18.58
C SER A 200 10.87 4.02 18.33
N GLY A 201 11.30 5.26 18.12
CA GLY A 201 12.68 5.58 17.72
C GLY A 201 12.98 5.37 16.23
N ARG A 202 12.04 4.78 15.44
CA ARG A 202 12.25 4.42 14.03
C ARG A 202 11.57 5.37 13.02
N ALA A 203 11.22 6.59 13.45
CA ALA A 203 10.56 7.58 12.58
C ALA A 203 11.35 7.93 11.29
N GLY A 204 12.67 7.72 11.28
CA GLY A 204 13.52 7.92 10.10
C GLY A 204 13.59 6.73 9.15
N GLU A 205 13.08 5.58 9.54
CA GLU A 205 13.17 4.31 8.81
C GLU A 205 11.85 3.92 8.16
N LEU A 206 10.71 4.25 8.80
CA LEU A 206 9.39 3.86 8.38
C LEU A 206 8.74 4.94 7.51
N ALA A 207 8.12 4.52 6.39
CA ALA A 207 7.34 5.42 5.55
C ALA A 207 5.88 5.47 6.00
N LEU A 208 5.31 6.66 6.10
CA LEU A 208 3.89 6.86 6.38
C LEU A 208 3.17 7.31 5.10
N TYR A 209 2.18 6.54 4.68
CA TYR A 209 1.35 6.82 3.52
C TYR A 209 -0.06 7.21 3.95
N THR A 210 -0.55 8.34 3.50
CA THR A 210 -1.94 8.70 3.74
C THR A 210 -2.89 7.98 2.77
N GLY A 211 -4.00 7.49 3.30
CA GLY A 211 -5.16 7.02 2.57
C GLY A 211 -6.43 7.69 3.14
N ASN A 212 -6.27 8.83 3.84
CA ASN A 212 -7.37 9.69 4.27
C ASN A 212 -7.79 10.57 3.08
N ASP A 213 -8.66 10.04 2.21
CA ASP A 213 -9.02 10.70 0.95
C ASP A 213 -9.72 12.05 1.18
N ASP A 214 -10.40 12.22 2.31
CA ASP A 214 -11.03 13.46 2.76
C ASP A 214 -10.04 14.55 3.19
N ALA A 215 -8.81 14.17 3.52
CA ALA A 215 -7.79 15.07 4.07
C ALA A 215 -6.41 14.91 3.44
N ILE A 216 -6.30 14.27 2.26
CA ILE A 216 -5.04 13.86 1.64
C ILE A 216 -4.07 15.04 1.43
N VAL A 217 -4.57 16.19 0.99
CA VAL A 217 -3.74 17.39 0.77
C VAL A 217 -3.19 17.92 2.09
N ALA A 218 -4.03 18.00 3.11
CA ALA A 218 -3.62 18.45 4.43
C ALA A 218 -2.58 17.50 5.05
N ASP A 219 -2.77 16.18 4.91
CA ASP A 219 -1.82 15.17 5.40
C ASP A 219 -0.45 15.31 4.71
N LEU A 220 -0.42 15.47 3.40
CA LEU A 220 0.82 15.57 2.63
C LEU A 220 1.59 16.88 2.90
N LEU A 221 0.89 17.98 3.19
CA LEU A 221 1.50 19.30 3.41
C LEU A 221 1.82 19.59 4.87
N THR A 222 1.19 18.88 5.83
CA THR A 222 1.38 19.13 7.25
C THR A 222 2.64 18.45 7.78
N LYS A 223 3.50 19.22 8.43
CA LYS A 223 4.66 18.71 9.17
C LYS A 223 4.27 18.54 10.62
N TYR A 224 4.20 17.29 11.06
CA TYR A 224 3.91 16.98 12.46
C TYR A 224 5.18 17.03 13.31
N ARG A 225 5.09 17.68 14.46
CA ARG A 225 6.18 17.76 15.46
C ARG A 225 5.65 17.25 16.79
N PRO A 226 5.80 15.97 17.09
CA PRO A 226 5.50 15.47 18.43
C PRO A 226 6.37 16.22 19.45
N ALA A 227 5.79 16.60 20.59
CA ALA A 227 6.49 17.39 21.59
C ALA A 227 7.79 16.70 22.02
N GLY A 228 8.94 17.39 21.84
CA GLY A 228 10.25 16.95 22.28
C GLY A 228 10.94 15.86 21.44
N ARG A 229 10.47 15.50 20.24
CA ARG A 229 10.95 14.32 19.50
C ARG A 229 11.16 14.56 18.00
N ALA A 230 11.69 13.55 17.29
CA ALA A 230 11.95 13.58 15.85
C ALA A 230 10.70 13.94 15.04
N ARG A 231 10.88 14.69 13.97
CA ARG A 231 9.79 15.08 13.06
C ARG A 231 9.24 13.87 12.33
N SER A 232 7.93 13.67 12.34
CA SER A 232 7.25 12.73 11.46
C SER A 232 6.39 13.50 10.44
N SER A 233 6.32 13.01 9.21
CA SER A 233 5.46 13.55 8.17
C SER A 233 5.04 12.42 7.24
N PHE A 234 3.85 12.54 6.63
CA PHE A 234 3.45 11.65 5.55
C PHE A 234 4.38 11.88 4.34
N CYS A 235 4.75 10.80 3.67
CA CYS A 235 5.64 10.83 2.49
C CYS A 235 6.83 11.77 2.65
N ALA A 236 7.46 11.73 3.78
CA ALA A 236 8.38 12.75 4.15
C ALA A 236 9.81 12.41 3.81
N ARG A 237 10.15 12.42 2.60
CA ARG A 237 11.44 12.90 2.11
C ARG A 237 11.38 13.07 0.59
N ALA A 238 10.55 13.98 0.12
CA ALA A 238 10.94 14.66 -1.10
C ALA A 238 12.24 15.45 -0.81
N ARG A 239 13.36 14.75 -0.69
CA ARG A 239 14.70 15.29 -0.89
C ARG A 239 14.97 15.42 -2.38
N THR A 240 14.00 15.80 -3.16
CA THR A 240 14.22 16.21 -4.53
C THR A 240 13.90 17.68 -4.63
N ARG A 241 14.89 18.44 -5.08
CA ARG A 241 14.80 19.87 -5.43
C ARG A 241 13.84 20.14 -6.59
N ARG A 242 12.85 19.28 -6.81
CA ARG A 242 11.77 19.48 -7.79
C ARG A 242 10.47 19.04 -7.16
N PRO A 243 9.46 19.94 -7.07
CA PRO A 243 8.12 19.51 -6.72
C PRO A 243 7.69 18.46 -7.75
N VAL A 244 7.12 17.33 -7.31
CA VAL A 244 6.36 16.44 -8.19
C VAL A 244 5.11 17.21 -8.58
N VAL A 245 5.27 18.15 -9.50
CA VAL A 245 4.16 18.73 -10.22
C VAL A 245 3.65 17.62 -11.11
N CYS A 246 2.47 17.14 -10.82
CA CYS A 246 1.71 16.28 -11.71
C CYS A 246 1.76 16.90 -13.12
N ARG A 247 2.56 16.31 -14.03
CA ARG A 247 2.66 16.79 -15.42
C ARG A 247 1.41 16.36 -16.20
N SER A 248 0.23 16.74 -15.73
CA SER A 248 -1.03 16.55 -16.46
C SER A 248 -1.32 17.63 -17.51
N ARG A 249 -0.38 18.53 -17.78
CA ARG A 249 -0.64 19.65 -18.72
C ARG A 249 -0.37 19.38 -20.19
N ARG A 250 -0.01 18.16 -20.63
CA ARG A 250 0.27 17.95 -22.07
C ARG A 250 -0.66 16.98 -22.81
N THR A 251 -1.62 16.37 -22.17
CA THR A 251 -2.50 15.40 -22.86
C THR A 251 -3.92 15.93 -23.13
N PHE A 252 -4.37 16.98 -22.45
CA PHE A 252 -5.71 17.53 -22.66
C PHE A 252 -5.85 18.53 -23.81
N SER A 253 -4.77 19.05 -24.38
CA SER A 253 -4.85 20.02 -25.48
C SER A 253 -4.99 19.42 -26.89
N ARG A 254 -4.95 18.08 -27.03
CA ARG A 254 -5.09 17.43 -28.35
C ARG A 254 -6.45 16.83 -28.66
N LEU A 255 -7.35 16.74 -27.68
CA LEU A 255 -8.71 16.20 -27.90
C LEU A 255 -9.78 17.26 -28.21
N ALA A 256 -9.43 18.55 -28.20
CA ALA A 256 -10.37 19.65 -28.45
C ALA A 256 -10.33 20.21 -29.89
N ARG A 257 -9.64 19.54 -30.82
CA ARG A 257 -9.57 20.02 -32.23
C ARG A 257 -9.81 18.91 -33.24
N THR A 258 -10.94 18.24 -33.20
CA THR A 258 -11.51 17.59 -34.40
C THR A 258 -13.00 17.50 -34.17
N SER A 259 -13.72 18.55 -34.60
CA SER A 259 -15.13 18.47 -34.99
C SER A 259 -15.19 19.06 -36.39
N PRO A 260 -15.53 18.29 -37.43
CA PRO A 260 -15.86 18.83 -38.74
C PRO A 260 -17.31 19.33 -38.71
N ARG A 261 -17.53 20.37 -39.48
CA ARG A 261 -18.86 20.92 -39.80
C ARG A 261 -19.73 19.93 -40.55
#